data_cdc875dbd1bc5d190046c769d1ed877c
#
_entry.id   cdc875dbd1bc5d190046c769d1ed877c
#
_cell.length_a   1.000
_cell.length_b   1.000
_cell.length_c   1.000
_cell.angle_alpha   90.00
_cell.angle_beta   90.00
_cell.angle_gamma   90.00
#
_symmetry.space_group_name_H-M   'P 1'
#
loop_
_entity.id
_entity.type
_entity.pdbx_description
1 polymer ?
#
loop_
_entity_poly.entity_id
_entity_poly.type
_entity_poly.pdbx_seq_one_letter_code
_entity_poly.pdbx_strand_id
1 'polypeptide(L)'
;MINILILSAGTRDKVVQYFKEALAGKGKVIATDCSPYAPAIYEADEYVLVPRITEPGYLDKILEICREKQITGVLSLIDPELSLLADNKERFLEVGTVPIVPDAKQVDICFHKYAMYEACKALGFATGRCFLDRKEFYHAVENGELTYPVFVKPESGSASLDIHMAQDQETVEFLCGREDGLMIQEFMNGQEYGADVYIDMLSGEVVSIFVKKKLKMRAGETDKAESFQEEKLFALITDFVKKMGFRGIIDIDLFEIDGNWYISEVNPRFGGGYP
;
A
#
# COMPACT_ATOMS: atom_id res chain seq x y z
N MET A 1 24.69 -15.83 4.95
CA MET A 1 23.38 -16.45 4.72
C MET A 1 22.38 -15.31 4.70
N ILE A 2 21.43 -15.30 3.77
CA ILE A 2 20.44 -14.21 3.66
C ILE A 2 19.15 -14.69 4.33
N ASN A 3 18.83 -14.17 5.51
CA ASN A 3 17.60 -14.50 6.21
C ASN A 3 16.60 -13.34 6.08
N ILE A 4 15.40 -13.64 5.65
CA ILE A 4 14.33 -12.65 5.45
C ILE A 4 13.23 -12.88 6.48
N LEU A 5 12.81 -11.81 7.14
CA LEU A 5 11.67 -11.79 8.05
C LEU A 5 10.47 -11.15 7.38
N ILE A 6 9.36 -11.89 7.30
CA ILE A 6 8.09 -11.40 6.79
C ILE A 6 7.13 -11.25 7.97
N LEU A 7 6.75 -10.00 8.25
CA LEU A 7 5.83 -9.64 9.32
C LEU A 7 4.38 -9.76 8.87
N SER A 8 3.50 -10.10 9.80
CA SER A 8 2.04 -10.20 9.59
C SER A 8 1.69 -10.96 8.30
N ALA A 9 2.23 -12.17 8.21
CA ALA A 9 2.18 -12.97 6.97
C ALA A 9 0.73 -13.30 6.54
N GLY A 10 -0.20 -13.48 7.51
CA GLY A 10 -1.63 -13.62 7.25
C GLY A 10 -1.95 -14.76 6.29
N THR A 11 -2.59 -14.42 5.18
CA THR A 11 -2.98 -15.35 4.10
C THR A 11 -2.08 -15.22 2.85
N ARG A 12 -0.91 -14.58 2.96
CA ARG A 12 -0.02 -14.27 1.83
C ARG A 12 0.96 -15.42 1.55
N ASP A 13 0.46 -16.64 1.40
CA ASP A 13 1.22 -17.87 1.20
C ASP A 13 2.21 -17.72 0.03
N LYS A 14 1.76 -17.14 -1.08
CA LYS A 14 2.57 -16.97 -2.28
C LYS A 14 3.77 -16.05 -2.07
N VAL A 15 3.60 -14.97 -1.33
CA VAL A 15 4.74 -14.07 -1.04
C VAL A 15 5.83 -14.83 -0.29
N VAL A 16 5.46 -15.62 0.73
CA VAL A 16 6.41 -16.45 1.49
C VAL A 16 7.09 -17.48 0.58
N GLN A 17 6.32 -18.18 -0.27
CA GLN A 17 6.83 -19.16 -1.21
C GLN A 17 7.83 -18.54 -2.20
N TYR A 18 7.52 -17.38 -2.79
CA TYR A 18 8.40 -16.71 -3.75
C TYR A 18 9.73 -16.28 -3.11
N PHE A 19 9.72 -15.79 -1.87
CA PHE A 19 10.97 -15.51 -1.16
C PHE A 19 11.81 -16.77 -0.93
N LYS A 20 11.18 -17.91 -0.58
CA LYS A 20 11.89 -19.20 -0.44
C LYS A 20 12.50 -19.66 -1.76
N GLU A 21 11.72 -19.58 -2.84
CA GLU A 21 12.19 -19.94 -4.19
C GLU A 21 13.37 -19.07 -4.61
N ALA A 22 13.27 -17.73 -4.39
CA ALA A 22 14.33 -16.79 -4.74
C ALA A 22 15.60 -17.00 -3.93
N LEU A 23 15.49 -17.36 -2.66
CA LEU A 23 16.64 -17.70 -1.81
C LEU A 23 17.34 -19.00 -2.24
N ALA A 24 16.61 -19.94 -2.83
CA ALA A 24 17.15 -21.19 -3.37
C ALA A 24 18.10 -21.92 -2.38
N GLY A 25 17.77 -21.95 -1.09
CA GLY A 25 18.57 -22.55 -0.03
C GLY A 25 19.77 -21.72 0.45
N LYS A 26 19.99 -20.52 -0.06
CA LYS A 26 21.09 -19.62 0.38
C LYS A 26 20.76 -18.88 1.69
N GLY A 27 19.56 -19.07 2.21
CA GLY A 27 19.06 -18.45 3.44
C GLY A 27 17.75 -19.06 3.85
N LYS A 28 17.09 -18.42 4.83
CA LYS A 28 15.78 -18.83 5.35
C LYS A 28 14.77 -17.70 5.24
N VAL A 29 13.51 -18.06 5.04
CA VAL A 29 12.38 -17.17 5.24
C VAL A 29 11.77 -17.49 6.61
N ILE A 30 11.72 -16.48 7.46
CA ILE A 30 11.05 -16.52 8.76
C ILE A 30 9.77 -15.69 8.64
N ALA A 31 8.64 -16.22 9.08
CA ALA A 31 7.38 -15.50 9.10
C ALA A 31 6.90 -15.24 10.52
N THR A 32 6.25 -14.11 10.74
CA THR A 32 5.57 -13.82 11.99
C THR A 32 4.10 -13.52 11.77
N ASP A 33 3.29 -13.83 12.77
CA ASP A 33 1.89 -13.42 12.87
C ASP A 33 1.47 -13.44 14.34
N CYS A 34 0.41 -12.72 14.69
CA CYS A 34 -0.19 -12.79 16.02
C CYS A 34 -1.15 -13.98 16.17
N SER A 35 -1.52 -14.63 15.08
CA SER A 35 -2.46 -15.73 15.03
C SER A 35 -1.79 -17.04 14.57
N PRO A 36 -1.96 -18.14 15.32
CA PRO A 36 -1.51 -19.45 14.85
C PRO A 36 -2.36 -19.98 13.68
N TYR A 37 -3.42 -19.30 13.32
CA TYR A 37 -4.31 -19.68 12.21
C TYR A 37 -3.99 -18.92 10.91
N ALA A 38 -2.93 -18.12 10.88
CA ALA A 38 -2.42 -17.47 9.66
C ALA A 38 -1.74 -18.53 8.77
N PRO A 39 -2.32 -18.92 7.62
CA PRO A 39 -1.78 -20.04 6.83
C PRO A 39 -0.37 -19.77 6.31
N ALA A 40 -0.03 -18.54 5.96
CA ALA A 40 1.25 -18.20 5.39
C ALA A 40 2.46 -18.48 6.31
N ILE A 41 2.28 -18.50 7.64
CA ILE A 41 3.40 -18.83 8.55
C ILE A 41 3.90 -20.28 8.36
N TYR A 42 3.04 -21.17 7.91
CA TYR A 42 3.37 -22.59 7.70
C TYR A 42 4.11 -22.84 6.37
N GLU A 43 4.11 -21.86 5.47
CA GLU A 43 4.90 -21.88 4.25
C GLU A 43 6.36 -21.48 4.46
N ALA A 44 6.66 -20.75 5.56
CA ALA A 44 8.00 -20.32 5.91
C ALA A 44 8.91 -21.49 6.36
N ASP A 45 10.22 -21.26 6.35
CA ASP A 45 11.18 -22.25 6.89
C ASP A 45 11.11 -22.31 8.43
N GLU A 46 10.80 -21.18 9.05
CA GLU A 46 10.52 -21.04 10.48
C GLU A 46 9.44 -19.99 10.69
N TYR A 47 8.68 -20.11 11.78
CA TYR A 47 7.76 -19.05 12.17
C TYR A 47 7.84 -18.73 13.66
N VAL A 48 7.44 -17.52 14.02
CA VAL A 48 7.35 -17.06 15.41
C VAL A 48 6.02 -16.35 15.61
N LEU A 49 5.26 -16.77 16.61
CA LEU A 49 4.08 -16.03 17.05
C LEU A 49 4.52 -14.81 17.86
N VAL A 50 3.94 -13.67 17.54
CA VAL A 50 4.28 -12.37 18.14
C VAL A 50 3.01 -11.71 18.73
N PRO A 51 3.13 -10.76 19.65
CA PRO A 51 2.01 -9.94 20.09
C PRO A 51 1.34 -9.21 18.93
N ARG A 52 0.19 -8.61 19.15
CA ARG A 52 -0.40 -7.69 18.18
C ARG A 52 0.45 -6.42 18.08
N ILE A 53 0.49 -5.79 16.90
CA ILE A 53 1.25 -4.54 16.67
C ILE A 53 0.91 -3.43 17.68
N THR A 54 -0.33 -3.42 18.18
CA THR A 54 -0.81 -2.44 19.17
C THR A 54 -0.41 -2.76 20.61
N GLU A 55 0.18 -3.94 20.85
CA GLU A 55 0.57 -4.35 22.19
C GLU A 55 1.96 -3.83 22.57
N PRO A 56 2.14 -3.42 23.84
CA PRO A 56 3.46 -3.00 24.32
C PRO A 56 4.51 -4.09 24.12
N GLY A 57 5.72 -3.68 23.68
CA GLY A 57 6.84 -4.58 23.46
C GLY A 57 6.86 -5.29 22.10
N TYR A 58 5.88 -5.04 21.22
CA TYR A 58 5.87 -5.62 19.89
C TYR A 58 7.18 -5.37 19.11
N LEU A 59 7.59 -4.10 19.00
CA LEU A 59 8.82 -3.73 18.30
C LEU A 59 10.06 -4.38 18.91
N ASP A 60 10.15 -4.41 20.23
CA ASP A 60 11.31 -5.01 20.91
C ASP A 60 11.37 -6.52 20.64
N LYS A 61 10.21 -7.20 20.57
CA LYS A 61 10.14 -8.61 20.18
C LYS A 61 10.60 -8.84 18.74
N ILE A 62 10.21 -7.97 17.79
CA ILE A 62 10.68 -8.07 16.39
C ILE A 62 12.20 -7.85 16.32
N LEU A 63 12.76 -6.87 17.04
CA LEU A 63 14.20 -6.65 17.08
C LEU A 63 14.96 -7.82 17.73
N GLU A 64 14.38 -8.46 18.77
CA GLU A 64 14.92 -9.69 19.34
C GLU A 64 15.02 -10.81 18.30
N ILE A 65 13.92 -11.07 17.56
CA ILE A 65 13.88 -12.06 16.48
C ILE A 65 14.93 -11.74 15.42
N CYS A 66 15.08 -10.46 15.03
CA CYS A 66 16.08 -10.03 14.07
C CYS A 66 17.51 -10.41 14.50
N ARG A 67 17.85 -10.19 15.78
CA ARG A 67 19.17 -10.58 16.34
C ARG A 67 19.33 -12.10 16.39
N GLU A 68 18.38 -12.82 17.00
CA GLU A 68 18.47 -14.26 17.25
C GLU A 68 18.54 -15.06 15.95
N LYS A 69 17.74 -14.65 14.94
CA LYS A 69 17.66 -15.32 13.64
C LYS A 69 18.61 -14.76 12.60
N GLN A 70 19.43 -13.77 12.97
CA GLN A 70 20.38 -13.11 12.06
C GLN A 70 19.69 -12.65 10.76
N ILE A 71 18.59 -11.91 10.94
CA ILE A 71 17.78 -11.40 9.82
C ILE A 71 18.58 -10.33 9.07
N THR A 72 18.64 -10.45 7.76
CA THR A 72 19.28 -9.47 6.87
C THR A 72 18.31 -8.46 6.27
N GLY A 73 17.07 -8.87 6.07
CA GLY A 73 16.02 -7.99 5.58
C GLY A 73 14.68 -8.28 6.26
N VAL A 74 13.92 -7.25 6.58
CA VAL A 74 12.57 -7.35 7.15
C VAL A 74 11.58 -6.56 6.32
N LEU A 75 10.41 -7.13 6.05
CA LEU A 75 9.31 -6.48 5.37
C LEU A 75 7.99 -6.79 6.06
N SER A 76 7.00 -5.95 5.83
CA SER A 76 5.64 -6.17 6.31
C SER A 76 4.64 -6.25 5.17
N LEU A 77 3.54 -6.97 5.42
CA LEU A 77 2.42 -7.13 4.50
C LEU A 77 1.18 -6.32 4.91
N ILE A 78 1.29 -5.51 5.98
CA ILE A 78 0.21 -4.64 6.48
C ILE A 78 0.69 -3.20 6.69
N ASP A 79 -0.16 -2.24 6.36
CA ASP A 79 0.21 -0.82 6.36
C ASP A 79 0.63 -0.26 7.72
N PRO A 80 0.00 -0.58 8.88
CA PRO A 80 0.44 -0.06 10.17
C PRO A 80 1.88 -0.43 10.55
N GLU A 81 2.37 -1.58 10.09
CA GLU A 81 3.76 -1.99 10.36
C GLU A 81 4.79 -1.26 9.49
N LEU A 82 4.36 -0.72 8.33
CA LEU A 82 5.28 0.03 7.46
C LEU A 82 5.75 1.30 8.15
N SER A 83 4.84 2.04 8.82
CA SER A 83 5.20 3.21 9.64
C SER A 83 6.15 2.81 10.76
N LEU A 84 5.85 1.70 11.47
CA LEU A 84 6.71 1.21 12.54
C LEU A 84 8.13 0.87 12.03
N LEU A 85 8.25 0.20 10.88
CA LEU A 85 9.54 -0.13 10.26
C LEU A 85 10.29 1.13 9.82
N ALA A 86 9.60 2.07 9.17
CA ALA A 86 10.20 3.29 8.64
C ALA A 86 10.69 4.22 9.77
N ASP A 87 9.90 4.41 10.82
CA ASP A 87 10.22 5.26 11.96
C ASP A 87 11.35 4.69 12.84
N ASN A 88 11.55 3.37 12.82
CA ASN A 88 12.57 2.70 13.63
C ASN A 88 13.73 2.13 12.78
N LYS A 89 13.93 2.63 11.57
CA LYS A 89 14.93 2.14 10.60
C LYS A 89 16.31 1.99 11.23
N GLU A 90 16.76 2.99 11.99
CA GLU A 90 18.08 2.98 12.66
C GLU A 90 18.21 1.82 13.66
N ARG A 91 17.18 1.53 14.45
CA ARG A 91 17.18 0.41 15.40
C ARG A 91 17.31 -0.96 14.72
N PHE A 92 16.71 -1.11 13.53
CA PHE A 92 16.88 -2.31 12.73
C PHE A 92 18.29 -2.41 12.14
N LEU A 93 18.85 -1.32 11.66
CA LEU A 93 20.23 -1.27 11.15
C LEU A 93 21.24 -1.59 12.24
N GLU A 94 21.05 -1.14 13.48
CA GLU A 94 21.90 -1.46 14.64
C GLU A 94 21.96 -2.97 14.94
N VAL A 95 20.92 -3.73 14.58
CA VAL A 95 20.90 -5.19 14.73
C VAL A 95 21.28 -5.93 13.44
N GLY A 96 21.75 -5.20 12.41
CA GLY A 96 22.19 -5.77 11.13
C GLY A 96 21.07 -6.12 10.17
N THR A 97 19.85 -5.63 10.41
CA THR A 97 18.66 -5.88 9.60
C THR A 97 18.28 -4.65 8.78
N VAL A 98 18.03 -4.82 7.49
CA VAL A 98 17.56 -3.74 6.60
C VAL A 98 16.04 -3.80 6.50
N PRO A 99 15.29 -2.77 6.95
CA PRO A 99 13.86 -2.67 6.67
C PRO A 99 13.63 -2.40 5.17
N ILE A 100 12.84 -3.28 4.55
CA ILE A 100 12.47 -3.16 3.12
C ILE A 100 11.17 -2.35 3.05
N VAL A 101 11.31 -1.05 3.19
CA VAL A 101 10.21 -0.08 3.25
C VAL A 101 10.73 1.27 2.75
N PRO A 102 9.91 2.11 2.10
CA PRO A 102 10.29 3.50 1.79
C PRO A 102 10.64 4.29 3.06
N ASP A 103 11.16 5.49 2.90
CA ASP A 103 11.40 6.38 4.03
C ASP A 103 10.08 6.83 4.68
N ALA A 104 10.11 7.19 5.96
CA ALA A 104 8.93 7.51 6.77
C ALA A 104 8.01 8.55 6.11
N LYS A 105 8.57 9.56 5.44
CA LYS A 105 7.80 10.57 4.69
C LYS A 105 6.93 9.95 3.60
N GLN A 106 7.45 9.01 2.83
CA GLN A 106 6.71 8.35 1.73
C GLN A 106 5.65 7.41 2.29
N VAL A 107 5.97 6.70 3.37
CA VAL A 107 5.00 5.84 4.07
C VAL A 107 3.84 6.68 4.63
N ASP A 108 4.14 7.81 5.26
CA ASP A 108 3.13 8.74 5.79
C ASP A 108 2.22 9.31 4.69
N ILE A 109 2.80 9.75 3.57
CA ILE A 109 2.02 10.21 2.40
C ILE A 109 1.09 9.11 1.87
N CYS A 110 1.54 7.84 1.84
CA CYS A 110 0.70 6.74 1.40
C CYS A 110 -0.43 6.42 2.38
N PHE A 111 -0.18 6.56 3.69
CA PHE A 111 -1.16 6.29 4.73
C PHE A 111 -2.27 7.34 4.77
N HIS A 112 -1.97 8.59 4.36
CA HIS A 112 -2.88 9.73 4.30
C HIS A 112 -3.32 10.02 2.86
N LYS A 113 -4.54 9.65 2.53
CA LYS A 113 -5.08 9.73 1.16
C LYS A 113 -5.12 11.16 0.61
N TYR A 114 -5.41 12.15 1.48
CA TYR A 114 -5.38 13.55 1.08
C TYR A 114 -3.94 14.04 0.84
N ALA A 115 -2.97 13.59 1.64
CA ALA A 115 -1.56 13.91 1.41
C ALA A 115 -1.06 13.31 0.08
N MET A 116 -1.49 12.10 -0.28
CA MET A 116 -1.20 11.49 -1.58
C MET A 116 -1.81 12.31 -2.73
N TYR A 117 -3.07 12.73 -2.61
CA TYR A 117 -3.71 13.62 -3.59
C TYR A 117 -2.90 14.91 -3.79
N GLU A 118 -2.53 15.60 -2.72
CA GLU A 118 -1.73 16.83 -2.81
C GLU A 118 -0.34 16.59 -3.41
N ALA A 119 0.30 15.46 -3.08
CA ALA A 119 1.59 15.09 -3.65
C ALA A 119 1.49 14.81 -5.15
N CYS A 120 0.49 14.06 -5.61
CA CYS A 120 0.23 13.84 -7.04
C CYS A 120 0.03 15.16 -7.78
N LYS A 121 -0.82 16.04 -7.25
CA LYS A 121 -1.12 17.36 -7.82
C LYS A 121 0.12 18.25 -7.89
N ALA A 122 0.91 18.31 -6.82
CA ALA A 122 2.14 19.10 -6.77
C ALA A 122 3.20 18.63 -7.80
N LEU A 123 3.22 17.33 -8.10
CA LEU A 123 4.14 16.73 -9.08
C LEU A 123 3.57 16.68 -10.50
N GLY A 124 2.33 17.14 -10.71
CA GLY A 124 1.66 17.21 -12.01
C GLY A 124 1.10 15.87 -12.51
N PHE A 125 0.82 14.93 -11.61
CA PHE A 125 0.14 13.67 -11.95
C PHE A 125 -1.39 13.82 -11.79
N ALA A 126 -2.14 13.25 -12.73
CA ALA A 126 -3.59 13.22 -12.65
C ALA A 126 -4.04 12.25 -11.55
N THR A 127 -5.01 12.67 -10.78
CA THR A 127 -5.64 11.93 -9.69
C THR A 127 -7.07 12.41 -9.48
N GLY A 128 -7.95 11.60 -8.88
CA GLY A 128 -9.30 12.03 -8.53
C GLY A 128 -9.27 13.15 -7.50
N ARG A 129 -10.11 14.16 -7.66
CA ARG A 129 -10.20 15.29 -6.72
C ARG A 129 -10.58 14.82 -5.33
N CYS A 130 -9.92 15.36 -4.32
CA CYS A 130 -10.17 15.06 -2.91
C CYS A 130 -10.45 16.34 -2.13
N PHE A 131 -11.33 16.24 -1.13
CA PHE A 131 -11.73 17.37 -0.29
C PHE A 131 -11.79 16.92 1.16
N LEU A 132 -11.18 17.71 2.05
CA LEU A 132 -11.37 17.63 3.51
C LEU A 132 -12.42 18.65 3.98
N ASP A 133 -12.50 19.80 3.33
CA ASP A 133 -13.49 20.82 3.62
C ASP A 133 -14.75 20.64 2.74
N ARG A 134 -15.88 20.43 3.40
CA ARG A 134 -17.18 20.28 2.72
C ARG A 134 -17.62 21.54 1.96
N LYS A 135 -17.19 22.73 2.38
CA LYS A 135 -17.53 23.97 1.68
C LYS A 135 -16.83 24.06 0.33
N GLU A 136 -15.55 23.68 0.30
CA GLU A 136 -14.79 23.60 -0.95
C GLU A 136 -15.39 22.55 -1.89
N PHE A 137 -15.81 21.40 -1.35
CA PHE A 137 -16.49 20.36 -2.11
C PHE A 137 -17.81 20.87 -2.73
N TYR A 138 -18.70 21.49 -1.92
CA TYR A 138 -19.97 22.01 -2.43
C TYR A 138 -19.77 23.10 -3.47
N HIS A 139 -18.77 23.96 -3.27
CA HIS A 139 -18.44 24.99 -4.25
C HIS A 139 -18.00 24.38 -5.60
N ALA A 140 -17.21 23.31 -5.58
CA ALA A 140 -16.82 22.59 -6.79
C ALA A 140 -18.02 21.94 -7.51
N VAL A 141 -19.00 21.43 -6.76
CA VAL A 141 -20.26 20.90 -7.32
C VAL A 141 -21.11 22.01 -7.94
N GLU A 142 -21.30 23.12 -7.23
CA GLU A 142 -22.08 24.29 -7.70
C GLU A 142 -21.50 24.88 -9.00
N ASN A 143 -20.15 24.89 -9.10
CA ASN A 143 -19.47 25.38 -10.32
C ASN A 143 -19.45 24.37 -11.48
N GLY A 144 -20.01 23.16 -11.29
CA GLY A 144 -20.01 22.12 -12.29
C GLY A 144 -18.63 21.47 -12.53
N GLU A 145 -17.70 21.69 -11.60
CA GLU A 145 -16.36 21.09 -11.66
C GLU A 145 -16.33 19.63 -11.18
N LEU A 146 -17.38 19.24 -10.43
CA LEU A 146 -17.56 17.90 -9.88
C LEU A 146 -19.04 17.53 -9.93
N THR A 147 -19.34 16.25 -10.10
CA THR A 147 -20.71 15.72 -10.10
C THR A 147 -20.83 14.52 -9.18
N TYR A 148 -22.05 14.26 -8.70
CA TYR A 148 -22.35 12.99 -8.02
C TYR A 148 -22.40 11.83 -9.03
N PRO A 149 -22.12 10.57 -8.59
CA PRO A 149 -21.78 10.20 -7.22
C PRO A 149 -20.35 10.58 -6.82
N VAL A 150 -20.09 10.61 -5.50
CA VAL A 150 -18.75 10.75 -4.91
C VAL A 150 -18.51 9.66 -3.86
N PHE A 151 -17.27 9.42 -3.50
CA PHE A 151 -16.92 8.58 -2.36
C PHE A 151 -16.74 9.43 -1.11
N VAL A 152 -17.25 8.92 0.02
CA VAL A 152 -16.96 9.42 1.37
C VAL A 152 -16.27 8.30 2.12
N LYS A 153 -15.06 8.55 2.61
CA LYS A 153 -14.20 7.51 3.23
C LYS A 153 -13.26 8.11 4.26
N PRO A 154 -12.70 7.31 5.19
CA PRO A 154 -11.64 7.77 6.08
C PRO A 154 -10.44 8.33 5.30
N GLU A 155 -9.93 9.47 5.76
CA GLU A 155 -8.75 10.12 5.18
C GLU A 155 -7.50 9.25 5.35
N SER A 156 -7.39 8.54 6.47
CA SER A 156 -6.28 7.67 6.79
C SER A 156 -6.71 6.21 6.93
N GLY A 157 -5.75 5.29 6.81
CA GLY A 157 -5.98 3.86 6.93
C GLY A 157 -6.04 3.14 5.59
N SER A 158 -6.25 1.82 5.66
CA SER A 158 -6.18 0.87 4.55
C SER A 158 -7.33 -0.13 4.56
N ALA A 159 -7.27 -1.11 3.67
CA ALA A 159 -8.22 -2.23 3.57
C ALA A 159 -9.64 -1.88 3.14
N SER A 160 -9.86 -0.76 2.47
CA SER A 160 -11.17 -0.33 1.92
C SER A 160 -12.30 -0.33 2.97
N LEU A 161 -11.96 -0.09 4.25
CA LEU A 161 -12.93 -0.01 5.33
C LEU A 161 -13.70 1.31 5.25
N ASP A 162 -15.00 1.27 5.54
CA ASP A 162 -15.90 2.42 5.66
C ASP A 162 -15.91 3.36 4.45
N ILE A 163 -15.80 2.78 3.24
CA ILE A 163 -15.95 3.52 1.98
C ILE A 163 -17.42 3.51 1.57
N HIS A 164 -18.00 4.70 1.44
CA HIS A 164 -19.39 4.88 1.07
C HIS A 164 -19.53 5.70 -0.21
N MET A 165 -20.40 5.25 -1.12
CA MET A 165 -20.79 6.03 -2.29
C MET A 165 -21.97 6.93 -1.95
N ALA A 166 -21.81 8.24 -2.11
CA ALA A 166 -22.86 9.22 -1.92
C ALA A 166 -23.39 9.68 -3.28
N GLN A 167 -24.70 9.52 -3.46
CA GLN A 167 -25.40 9.86 -4.71
C GLN A 167 -25.85 11.33 -4.78
N ASP A 168 -25.86 12.01 -3.63
CA ASP A 168 -26.38 13.36 -3.46
C ASP A 168 -25.79 14.05 -2.22
N GLN A 169 -26.13 15.34 -2.06
CA GLN A 169 -25.68 16.15 -0.95
C GLN A 169 -26.19 15.62 0.40
N GLU A 170 -27.43 15.16 0.49
CA GLU A 170 -28.03 14.67 1.73
C GLU A 170 -27.24 13.47 2.29
N THR A 171 -26.83 12.56 1.39
CA THR A 171 -25.99 11.41 1.75
C THR A 171 -24.61 11.85 2.25
N VAL A 172 -23.97 12.83 1.61
CA VAL A 172 -22.68 13.37 2.07
C VAL A 172 -22.82 14.00 3.46
N GLU A 173 -23.85 14.82 3.69
CA GLU A 173 -24.10 15.47 4.99
C GLU A 173 -24.36 14.44 6.09
N PHE A 174 -25.15 13.41 5.78
CA PHE A 174 -25.42 12.32 6.72
C PHE A 174 -24.13 11.57 7.13
N LEU A 175 -23.30 11.19 6.17
CA LEU A 175 -22.06 10.45 6.45
C LEU A 175 -21.06 11.30 7.23
N CYS A 176 -20.76 12.50 6.74
CA CYS A 176 -19.83 13.43 7.37
C CYS A 176 -20.34 14.05 8.70
N GLY A 177 -21.63 13.93 9.00
CA GLY A 177 -22.21 14.34 10.29
C GLY A 177 -22.08 13.30 11.39
N ARG A 178 -21.72 12.06 11.06
CA ARG A 178 -21.64 10.93 12.00
C ARG A 178 -20.22 10.60 12.44
N GLU A 179 -19.23 10.94 11.65
CA GLU A 179 -17.84 10.54 11.86
C GLU A 179 -16.90 11.67 11.45
N ASP A 180 -15.87 11.92 12.26
CA ASP A 180 -14.79 12.84 11.96
C ASP A 180 -13.69 12.16 11.14
N GLY A 181 -12.84 12.96 10.47
CA GLY A 181 -11.71 12.44 9.72
C GLY A 181 -12.07 11.80 8.37
N LEU A 182 -13.27 12.08 7.86
CA LEU A 182 -13.68 11.64 6.54
C LEU A 182 -13.21 12.61 5.46
N MET A 183 -12.92 12.04 4.29
CA MET A 183 -12.55 12.71 3.05
C MET A 183 -13.63 12.44 1.99
N ILE A 184 -13.94 13.45 1.17
CA ILE A 184 -14.78 13.27 -0.02
C ILE A 184 -13.88 13.15 -1.23
N GLN A 185 -14.09 12.14 -2.06
CA GLN A 185 -13.32 11.92 -3.27
C GLN A 185 -14.22 11.77 -4.49
N GLU A 186 -13.78 12.37 -5.59
CA GLU A 186 -14.37 12.20 -6.91
C GLU A 186 -14.52 10.72 -7.27
N PHE A 187 -15.67 10.34 -7.81
CA PHE A 187 -15.87 9.01 -8.36
C PHE A 187 -15.19 8.89 -9.73
N MET A 188 -14.12 8.14 -9.78
CA MET A 188 -13.41 7.87 -11.03
C MET A 188 -14.12 6.77 -11.82
N ASN A 189 -14.91 7.17 -12.80
CA ASN A 189 -15.68 6.24 -13.65
C ASN A 189 -14.82 5.75 -14.82
N GLY A 190 -13.93 4.79 -14.55
CA GLY A 190 -13.02 4.23 -15.53
C GLY A 190 -12.68 2.77 -15.27
N GLN A 191 -11.81 2.22 -16.12
CA GLN A 191 -11.25 0.89 -15.93
C GLN A 191 -10.13 0.97 -14.88
N GLU A 192 -10.24 0.14 -13.85
CA GLU A 192 -9.24 0.06 -12.77
C GLU A 192 -8.10 -0.90 -13.15
N TYR A 193 -6.88 -0.48 -12.79
CA TYR A 193 -5.64 -1.24 -12.93
C TYR A 193 -4.87 -1.25 -11.61
N GLY A 194 -4.06 -2.29 -11.42
CA GLY A 194 -3.06 -2.34 -10.35
C GLY A 194 -1.67 -2.48 -10.94
N ALA A 195 -0.70 -1.81 -10.35
CA ALA A 195 0.70 -1.94 -10.75
C ALA A 195 1.56 -2.31 -9.56
N ASP A 196 2.17 -3.49 -9.60
CA ASP A 196 3.20 -3.91 -8.65
C ASP A 196 4.56 -3.43 -9.19
N VAL A 197 5.26 -2.58 -8.44
CA VAL A 197 6.51 -1.96 -8.86
C VAL A 197 7.60 -2.23 -7.84
N TYR A 198 8.73 -2.79 -8.29
CA TYR A 198 9.91 -2.93 -7.47
C TYR A 198 10.95 -1.88 -7.82
N ILE A 199 11.34 -1.11 -6.83
CA ILE A 199 12.37 -0.07 -6.90
C ILE A 199 13.54 -0.52 -6.04
N ASP A 200 14.74 -0.54 -6.63
CA ASP A 200 15.94 -0.94 -5.89
C ASP A 200 16.20 -0.06 -4.67
N MET A 201 16.43 -0.71 -3.53
CA MET A 201 16.59 -0.03 -2.24
C MET A 201 17.81 0.89 -2.18
N LEU A 202 18.86 0.62 -2.96
CA LEU A 202 20.12 1.36 -2.94
C LEU A 202 20.15 2.43 -4.03
N SER A 203 19.96 2.02 -5.29
CA SER A 203 20.06 2.93 -6.44
C SER A 203 18.81 3.78 -6.65
N GLY A 204 17.63 3.29 -6.28
CA GLY A 204 16.35 3.91 -6.60
C GLY A 204 15.90 3.73 -8.05
N GLU A 205 16.56 2.84 -8.78
CA GLU A 205 16.12 2.51 -10.12
C GLU A 205 14.93 1.55 -10.09
N VAL A 206 14.00 1.75 -11.02
CA VAL A 206 12.87 0.85 -11.22
C VAL A 206 13.39 -0.44 -11.84
N VAL A 207 13.26 -1.55 -11.13
CA VAL A 207 13.76 -2.86 -11.55
C VAL A 207 12.69 -3.63 -12.33
N SER A 208 11.45 -3.57 -11.85
CA SER A 208 10.33 -4.26 -12.51
C SER A 208 9.02 -3.50 -12.32
N ILE A 209 8.17 -3.58 -13.33
CA ILE A 209 6.78 -3.11 -13.30
C ILE A 209 5.93 -4.25 -13.83
N PHE A 210 4.94 -4.67 -13.05
CA PHE A 210 3.90 -5.59 -13.49
C PHE A 210 2.55 -4.90 -13.37
N VAL A 211 1.82 -4.77 -14.47
CA VAL A 211 0.49 -4.16 -14.49
C VAL A 211 -0.57 -5.22 -14.75
N LYS A 212 -1.65 -5.13 -14.00
CA LYS A 212 -2.83 -5.97 -14.09
C LYS A 212 -4.08 -5.11 -14.29
N LYS A 213 -4.85 -5.42 -15.31
CA LYS A 213 -6.19 -4.88 -15.51
C LYS A 213 -7.14 -5.63 -14.58
N LYS A 214 -7.79 -4.92 -13.67
CA LYS A 214 -8.71 -5.52 -12.70
C LYS A 214 -10.05 -5.84 -13.38
N LEU A 215 -10.38 -7.12 -13.48
CA LEU A 215 -11.63 -7.59 -14.10
C LEU A 215 -12.74 -7.79 -13.08
N LYS A 216 -12.37 -8.17 -11.86
CA LYS A 216 -13.30 -8.40 -10.78
C LYS A 216 -12.64 -8.17 -9.44
N MET A 217 -13.34 -7.42 -8.59
CA MET A 217 -12.98 -7.21 -7.19
C MET A 217 -13.81 -8.11 -6.26
N ARG A 218 -13.21 -8.53 -5.15
CA ARG A 218 -13.87 -9.29 -4.09
C ARG A 218 -13.31 -8.88 -2.74
N ALA A 219 -14.17 -8.41 -1.86
CA ALA A 219 -13.80 -7.97 -0.51
C ALA A 219 -12.62 -6.99 -0.46
N GLY A 220 -12.59 -6.01 -1.40
CA GLY A 220 -11.52 -5.00 -1.47
C GLY A 220 -10.22 -5.48 -2.15
N GLU A 221 -10.14 -6.74 -2.58
CA GLU A 221 -8.97 -7.29 -3.26
C GLU A 221 -9.29 -7.71 -4.70
N THR A 222 -8.28 -7.79 -5.55
CA THR A 222 -8.41 -8.24 -6.93
C THR A 222 -8.66 -9.75 -6.98
N ASP A 223 -9.88 -10.17 -7.38
CA ASP A 223 -10.26 -11.58 -7.54
C ASP A 223 -9.86 -12.13 -8.92
N LYS A 224 -10.01 -11.30 -9.97
CA LYS A 224 -9.61 -11.66 -11.34
C LYS A 224 -8.97 -10.48 -12.03
N ALA A 225 -7.87 -10.74 -12.69
CA ALA A 225 -7.16 -9.76 -13.49
C ALA A 225 -6.53 -10.41 -14.73
N GLU A 226 -6.17 -9.60 -15.69
CA GLU A 226 -5.32 -9.99 -16.81
C GLU A 226 -4.07 -9.11 -16.83
N SER A 227 -2.92 -9.68 -17.22
CA SER A 227 -1.70 -8.91 -17.39
C SER A 227 -1.87 -7.88 -18.50
N PHE A 228 -1.35 -6.68 -18.27
CA PHE A 228 -1.47 -5.56 -19.19
C PHE A 228 -0.10 -4.91 -19.43
N GLN A 229 0.15 -4.48 -20.66
CA GLN A 229 1.40 -3.79 -21.01
C GLN A 229 1.10 -2.61 -21.92
N GLU A 230 1.57 -1.43 -21.51
CA GLU A 230 1.52 -0.21 -22.30
C GLU A 230 2.74 0.66 -21.97
N GLU A 231 3.52 1.04 -22.99
CA GLU A 231 4.75 1.82 -22.81
C GLU A 231 4.51 3.18 -22.13
N LYS A 232 3.42 3.86 -22.48
CA LYS A 232 3.07 5.17 -21.87
C LYS A 232 2.77 5.04 -20.40
N LEU A 233 2.04 4.00 -20.00
CA LEU A 233 1.75 3.73 -18.59
C LEU A 233 3.01 3.39 -17.82
N PHE A 234 3.89 2.56 -18.38
CA PHE A 234 5.16 2.21 -17.75
C PHE A 234 6.08 3.43 -17.58
N ALA A 235 6.10 4.33 -18.57
CA ALA A 235 6.83 5.60 -18.47
C ALA A 235 6.25 6.51 -17.37
N LEU A 236 4.91 6.62 -17.29
CA LEU A 236 4.22 7.39 -16.24
C LEU A 236 4.53 6.84 -14.86
N ILE A 237 4.41 5.52 -14.66
CA ILE A 237 4.72 4.87 -13.39
C ILE A 237 6.19 5.10 -13.00
N THR A 238 7.12 4.95 -13.95
CA THR A 238 8.55 5.17 -13.72
C THR A 238 8.85 6.61 -13.29
N ASP A 239 8.26 7.60 -13.96
CA ASP A 239 8.40 9.01 -13.61
C ASP A 239 7.81 9.32 -12.22
N PHE A 240 6.61 8.78 -11.96
CA PHE A 240 5.92 8.94 -10.68
C PHE A 240 6.75 8.41 -9.51
N VAL A 241 7.19 7.15 -9.56
CA VAL A 241 7.91 6.54 -8.43
C VAL A 241 9.26 7.20 -8.19
N LYS A 242 9.94 7.68 -9.26
CA LYS A 242 11.19 8.43 -9.15
C LYS A 242 10.98 9.80 -8.51
N LYS A 243 9.97 10.56 -8.93
CA LYS A 243 9.64 11.87 -8.35
C LYS A 243 9.17 11.79 -6.90
N MET A 244 8.41 10.75 -6.57
CA MET A 244 8.00 10.48 -5.20
C MET A 244 9.15 10.00 -4.31
N GLY A 245 10.23 9.46 -4.88
CA GLY A 245 11.37 8.94 -4.15
C GLY A 245 11.12 7.59 -3.47
N PHE A 246 10.21 6.79 -4.01
CA PHE A 246 9.92 5.46 -3.47
C PHE A 246 11.12 4.49 -3.54
N ARG A 247 11.13 3.53 -2.64
CA ARG A 247 12.08 2.41 -2.54
C ARG A 247 11.32 1.14 -2.15
N GLY A 248 11.86 -0.02 -2.56
CA GLY A 248 11.26 -1.31 -2.26
C GLY A 248 10.10 -1.66 -3.17
N ILE A 249 9.15 -2.42 -2.64
CA ILE A 249 7.94 -2.82 -3.37
C ILE A 249 6.79 -1.85 -3.07
N ILE A 250 6.08 -1.45 -4.11
CA ILE A 250 4.83 -0.68 -3.98
C ILE A 250 3.76 -1.25 -4.89
N ASP A 251 2.52 -1.12 -4.48
CA ASP A 251 1.32 -1.43 -5.24
C ASP A 251 0.57 -0.12 -5.51
N ILE A 252 0.34 0.19 -6.79
CA ILE A 252 -0.30 1.44 -7.24
C ILE A 252 -1.64 1.07 -7.86
N ASP A 253 -2.72 1.66 -7.37
CA ASP A 253 -4.02 1.63 -8.00
C ASP A 253 -4.19 2.81 -8.97
N LEU A 254 -4.58 2.48 -10.19
CA LEU A 254 -4.74 3.44 -11.28
C LEU A 254 -6.10 3.29 -11.95
N PHE A 255 -6.58 4.37 -12.55
CA PHE A 255 -7.74 4.36 -13.44
C PHE A 255 -7.37 4.87 -14.83
N GLU A 256 -7.92 4.23 -15.84
CA GLU A 256 -7.94 4.73 -17.20
C GLU A 256 -9.33 5.30 -17.49
N ILE A 257 -9.37 6.60 -17.80
CA ILE A 257 -10.60 7.34 -18.09
C ILE A 257 -10.34 8.13 -19.39
N ASP A 258 -11.08 7.80 -20.43
CA ASP A 258 -11.01 8.47 -21.75
C ASP A 258 -9.59 8.55 -22.30
N GLY A 259 -8.81 7.48 -22.15
CA GLY A 259 -7.41 7.38 -22.62
C GLY A 259 -6.39 8.11 -21.76
N ASN A 260 -6.77 8.60 -20.59
CA ASN A 260 -5.89 9.24 -19.62
C ASN A 260 -5.72 8.39 -18.36
N TRP A 261 -4.52 8.39 -17.80
CA TRP A 261 -4.17 7.66 -16.58
C TRP A 261 -4.26 8.54 -15.34
N TYR A 262 -4.92 8.03 -14.31
CA TYR A 262 -5.09 8.67 -13.01
C TYR A 262 -4.51 7.77 -11.92
N ILE A 263 -3.70 8.32 -11.03
CA ILE A 263 -3.21 7.62 -9.84
C ILE A 263 -4.29 7.74 -8.76
N SER A 264 -4.70 6.63 -8.19
CA SER A 264 -5.75 6.60 -7.16
C SER A 264 -5.19 6.42 -5.75
N GLU A 265 -4.39 5.38 -5.56
CA GLU A 265 -3.84 5.01 -4.26
C GLU A 265 -2.48 4.35 -4.44
N VAL A 266 -1.62 4.46 -3.43
CA VAL A 266 -0.32 3.78 -3.39
C VAL A 266 -0.16 3.09 -2.05
N ASN A 267 0.11 1.78 -2.09
CA ASN A 267 0.41 0.99 -0.91
C ASN A 267 1.89 0.59 -0.96
N PRO A 268 2.75 1.05 -0.03
CA PRO A 268 4.19 0.78 -0.09
C PRO A 268 4.53 -0.63 0.45
N ARG A 269 3.89 -1.63 -0.10
CA ARG A 269 3.99 -3.07 0.19
C ARG A 269 3.45 -3.90 -0.98
N PHE A 270 3.56 -5.22 -0.87
CA PHE A 270 2.86 -6.13 -1.80
C PHE A 270 1.34 -5.92 -1.76
N GLY A 271 0.73 -5.77 -2.91
CA GLY A 271 -0.71 -5.60 -3.05
C GLY A 271 -1.51 -6.79 -2.52
N GLY A 272 -2.78 -6.57 -2.14
CA GLY A 272 -3.70 -7.62 -1.72
C GLY A 272 -3.93 -8.70 -2.77
N GLY A 273 -3.96 -8.30 -4.03
CA GLY A 273 -4.07 -9.19 -5.18
C GLY A 273 -2.72 -9.58 -5.82
N TYR A 274 -1.61 -9.53 -5.07
CA TYR A 274 -0.32 -10.04 -5.55
C TYR A 274 -0.41 -11.57 -5.70
N PRO A 275 -0.08 -12.11 -6.90
CA PRO A 275 -0.26 -13.54 -7.20
C PRO A 275 0.64 -14.45 -6.41
#